data_d961971c381047895a0d830a5e11570c
#
_entry.id   d961971c381047895a0d830a5e11570c
#
_cell.length_a   1.000
_cell.length_b   1.000
_cell.length_c   1.000
_cell.angle_alpha   90.00
_cell.angle_beta   90.00
_cell.angle_gamma   90.00
#
_symmetry.space_group_name_H-M   'P 1'
#
loop_
_entity.id
_entity.type
_entity.pdbx_description
1 polymer ?
#
loop_
_entity_poly.entity_id
_entity_poly.type
_entity_poly.pdbx_seq_one_letter_code
_entity_poly.pdbx_strand_id
1 'polypeptide(L)'
;MNLIIMAIMAVSLTPRQQALSAIAACEAKGDQVALSACLNEGFDNGLTVSEAKEALSQLYAYTGFPRSLNALGTLQTVLKDREAKGLRTEPGKEADPLPADYDALRQGTEVQTALSGQAFHYTFAPQTDYYLKAHLFGDIFARNNLSHADREIVTVSAIACLPGCEPQLRAHVAGALNLGVKEAELRDIPAVLEAAAGMEAAERLKCAMASVFGEKHEPVQTVDFSVWPKGEPNTAYAQYFVGNSYLAPLPGGIANVTFEPGCRNNWHIHHKQVQVLICVAGRGWYQEWGRPAVELRPGVIIEIPEGVKHWHGAAKDSWFQHLTYHKDVQEGASNEWLEPVSDGHYSKL
;
A
#
# COMPACT_ATOMS: atom_id res chain seq x y z
N MET A 1 -7.60 9.82 -21.10
CA MET A 1 -8.66 8.79 -21.25
C MET A 1 -8.03 7.61 -21.99
N ASN A 2 -7.31 6.75 -21.27
CA ASN A 2 -6.78 5.50 -21.83
C ASN A 2 -7.28 4.36 -20.93
N LEU A 3 -8.29 3.65 -21.45
CA LEU A 3 -8.67 2.33 -20.94
C LEU A 3 -7.43 1.44 -21.07
N ILE A 4 -6.87 1.00 -19.95
CA ILE A 4 -5.94 -0.12 -19.93
C ILE A 4 -6.81 -1.37 -20.12
N ILE A 5 -6.82 -1.90 -21.33
CA ILE A 5 -7.33 -3.25 -21.60
C ILE A 5 -6.36 -4.19 -20.89
N MET A 6 -6.66 -4.54 -19.64
CA MET A 6 -6.01 -5.68 -18.98
C MET A 6 -6.42 -6.94 -19.73
N ALA A 7 -5.43 -7.75 -20.11
CA ALA A 7 -5.65 -9.06 -20.71
C ALA A 7 -6.67 -9.83 -19.88
N ILE A 8 -7.66 -10.42 -20.55
CA ILE A 8 -8.78 -11.17 -19.96
C ILE A 8 -8.23 -12.45 -19.29
N MET A 9 -7.72 -12.33 -18.07
CA MET A 9 -7.87 -13.39 -17.10
C MET A 9 -9.30 -13.26 -16.56
N ALA A 10 -10.03 -14.37 -16.49
CA ALA A 10 -11.39 -14.36 -15.95
C ALA A 10 -11.31 -13.86 -14.50
N VAL A 11 -11.71 -12.62 -14.25
CA VAL A 11 -11.75 -12.02 -12.92
C VAL A 11 -12.88 -12.72 -12.15
N SER A 12 -12.56 -13.25 -10.98
CA SER A 12 -13.50 -14.01 -10.14
C SER A 12 -14.36 -13.08 -9.28
N LEU A 13 -13.82 -11.92 -8.88
CA LEU A 13 -14.60 -10.88 -8.20
C LEU A 13 -15.60 -10.23 -9.15
N THR A 14 -16.85 -10.18 -8.73
CA THR A 14 -17.88 -9.40 -9.44
C THR A 14 -17.52 -7.90 -9.41
N PRO A 15 -18.01 -7.07 -10.37
CA PRO A 15 -17.79 -5.62 -10.34
C PRO A 15 -18.24 -4.97 -9.02
N ARG A 16 -19.33 -5.45 -8.41
CA ARG A 16 -19.82 -5.04 -7.10
C ARG A 16 -18.80 -5.35 -5.98
N GLN A 17 -18.23 -6.55 -5.96
CA GLN A 17 -17.21 -6.94 -4.96
C GLN A 17 -15.90 -6.16 -5.14
N GLN A 18 -15.51 -5.87 -6.37
CA GLN A 18 -14.37 -4.98 -6.66
C GLN A 18 -14.62 -3.58 -6.08
N ALA A 19 -15.84 -3.06 -6.23
CA ALA A 19 -16.22 -1.78 -5.64
C ALA A 19 -16.19 -1.81 -4.11
N LEU A 20 -16.68 -2.87 -3.47
CA LEU A 20 -16.58 -3.05 -2.00
C LEU A 20 -15.13 -3.05 -1.52
N SER A 21 -14.25 -3.76 -2.22
CA SER A 21 -12.80 -3.77 -1.93
C SER A 21 -12.18 -2.37 -2.08
N ALA A 22 -12.48 -1.67 -3.18
CA ALA A 22 -11.91 -0.35 -3.47
C ALA A 22 -12.34 0.71 -2.43
N ILE A 23 -13.63 0.78 -2.09
CA ILE A 23 -14.11 1.76 -1.09
C ILE A 23 -13.54 1.46 0.30
N ALA A 24 -13.36 0.19 0.67
CA ALA A 24 -12.74 -0.21 1.92
C ALA A 24 -11.26 0.21 1.99
N ALA A 25 -10.52 0.04 0.90
CA ALA A 25 -9.14 0.46 0.80
C ALA A 25 -8.98 1.99 0.90
N CYS A 26 -9.83 2.75 0.18
CA CYS A 26 -9.82 4.23 0.24
C CYS A 26 -10.17 4.75 1.64
N GLU A 27 -11.18 4.14 2.30
CA GLU A 27 -11.54 4.49 3.68
C GLU A 27 -10.37 4.26 4.63
N ALA A 28 -9.74 3.08 4.58
CA ALA A 28 -8.63 2.71 5.43
C ALA A 28 -7.39 3.61 5.23
N LYS A 29 -7.16 4.12 4.02
CA LYS A 29 -6.14 5.14 3.74
C LYS A 29 -6.55 6.53 4.20
N GLY A 30 -7.86 6.79 4.39
CA GLY A 30 -8.40 8.12 4.66
C GLY A 30 -8.42 9.03 3.43
N ASP A 31 -8.32 8.47 2.23
CA ASP A 31 -8.33 9.21 0.96
C ASP A 31 -9.77 9.47 0.48
N GLN A 32 -10.31 10.61 0.86
CA GLN A 32 -11.69 11.00 0.55
C GLN A 32 -11.88 11.30 -0.95
N VAL A 33 -10.84 11.71 -1.66
CA VAL A 33 -10.90 12.01 -3.10
C VAL A 33 -11.01 10.70 -3.89
N ALA A 34 -10.12 9.76 -3.61
CA ALA A 34 -10.18 8.42 -4.21
C ALA A 34 -11.48 7.71 -3.84
N LEU A 35 -11.93 7.80 -2.57
CA LEU A 35 -13.20 7.23 -2.11
C LEU A 35 -14.39 7.77 -2.92
N SER A 36 -14.45 9.07 -3.16
CA SER A 36 -15.52 9.66 -3.98
C SER A 36 -15.55 9.10 -5.40
N ALA A 37 -14.39 8.91 -6.01
CA ALA A 37 -14.28 8.29 -7.34
C ALA A 37 -14.73 6.82 -7.32
N CYS A 38 -14.23 6.02 -6.36
CA CYS A 38 -14.59 4.60 -6.21
C CYS A 38 -16.08 4.40 -5.92
N LEU A 39 -16.70 5.28 -5.12
CA LEU A 39 -18.15 5.23 -4.87
C LEU A 39 -18.96 5.48 -6.14
N ASN A 40 -18.60 6.50 -6.94
CA ASN A 40 -19.28 6.76 -8.21
C ASN A 40 -19.17 5.59 -9.16
N GLU A 41 -17.96 5.06 -9.36
CA GLU A 41 -17.73 3.88 -10.20
C GLU A 41 -18.48 2.66 -9.69
N GLY A 42 -18.47 2.45 -8.37
CA GLY A 42 -19.16 1.33 -7.72
C GLY A 42 -20.67 1.37 -7.96
N PHE A 43 -21.31 2.53 -7.83
CA PHE A 43 -22.74 2.70 -8.10
C PHE A 43 -23.09 2.46 -9.57
N ASP A 44 -22.20 2.82 -10.49
CA ASP A 44 -22.39 2.54 -11.92
C ASP A 44 -22.19 1.03 -12.23
N ASN A 45 -21.53 0.28 -11.34
CA ASN A 45 -21.25 -1.16 -11.47
C ASN A 45 -22.04 -2.06 -10.50
N GLY A 46 -23.15 -1.57 -9.97
CA GLY A 46 -24.11 -2.38 -9.22
C GLY A 46 -23.93 -2.41 -7.70
N LEU A 47 -23.03 -1.59 -7.13
CA LEU A 47 -23.00 -1.34 -5.69
C LEU A 47 -24.28 -0.57 -5.30
N THR A 48 -24.91 -0.94 -4.19
CA THR A 48 -26.08 -0.24 -3.66
C THR A 48 -25.71 0.70 -2.52
N VAL A 49 -26.57 1.67 -2.25
CA VAL A 49 -26.40 2.62 -1.13
C VAL A 49 -26.34 1.92 0.22
N SER A 50 -27.23 0.93 0.43
CA SER A 50 -27.25 0.14 1.66
C SER A 50 -25.95 -0.62 1.88
N GLU A 51 -25.41 -1.25 0.84
CA GLU A 51 -24.13 -1.97 0.92
C GLU A 51 -22.94 -1.05 1.17
N ALA A 52 -22.89 0.10 0.50
CA ALA A 52 -21.85 1.10 0.74
C ALA A 52 -21.86 1.63 2.17
N LYS A 53 -23.06 1.98 2.69
CA LYS A 53 -23.22 2.38 4.10
C LYS A 53 -22.74 1.30 5.05
N GLU A 54 -23.14 0.06 4.79
CA GLU A 54 -22.84 -1.08 5.66
C GLU A 54 -21.34 -1.36 5.69
N ALA A 55 -20.69 -1.40 4.52
CA ALA A 55 -19.24 -1.59 4.41
C ALA A 55 -18.46 -0.50 5.15
N LEU A 56 -18.76 0.77 4.88
CA LEU A 56 -18.08 1.90 5.53
C LEU A 56 -18.39 1.99 7.04
N SER A 57 -19.58 1.58 7.47
CA SER A 57 -19.93 1.51 8.89
C SER A 57 -19.17 0.41 9.62
N GLN A 58 -19.09 -0.81 9.05
CA GLN A 58 -18.34 -1.93 9.63
C GLN A 58 -16.88 -1.57 9.90
N LEU A 59 -16.27 -0.77 9.02
CA LEU A 59 -14.86 -0.47 9.07
C LEU A 59 -14.42 0.31 10.31
N TYR A 60 -15.32 0.98 11.04
CA TYR A 60 -14.91 1.66 12.27
C TYR A 60 -14.26 0.69 13.27
N ALA A 61 -14.61 -0.60 13.23
CA ALA A 61 -14.01 -1.62 14.10
C ALA A 61 -12.53 -1.91 13.78
N TYR A 62 -12.07 -1.53 12.61
CA TYR A 62 -10.69 -1.76 12.13
C TYR A 62 -9.90 -0.47 11.99
N THR A 63 -10.53 0.60 11.51
CA THR A 63 -9.90 1.88 11.16
C THR A 63 -10.22 3.00 12.14
N GLY A 64 -11.17 2.77 13.04
CA GLY A 64 -11.68 3.71 14.01
C GLY A 64 -12.81 4.62 13.48
N PHE A 65 -13.64 5.12 14.39
CA PHE A 65 -14.76 6.02 14.06
C PHE A 65 -14.38 7.24 13.21
N PRO A 66 -13.22 7.92 13.42
CA PRO A 66 -12.92 9.11 12.63
C PRO A 66 -12.87 8.84 11.12
N ARG A 67 -12.23 7.74 10.68
CA ARG A 67 -12.17 7.39 9.25
C ARG A 67 -13.53 6.98 8.70
N SER A 68 -14.24 6.10 9.41
CA SER A 68 -15.58 5.66 9.02
C SER A 68 -16.56 6.82 8.91
N LEU A 69 -16.59 7.74 9.87
CA LEU A 69 -17.46 8.93 9.82
C LEU A 69 -17.12 9.87 8.66
N ASN A 70 -15.84 10.09 8.38
CA ASN A 70 -15.42 10.86 7.23
C ASN A 70 -15.85 10.19 5.92
N ALA A 71 -15.69 8.88 5.81
CA ALA A 71 -16.10 8.12 4.62
C ALA A 71 -17.63 8.15 4.42
N LEU A 72 -18.43 8.03 5.48
CA LEU A 72 -19.87 8.17 5.41
C LEU A 72 -20.28 9.61 5.01
N GLY A 73 -19.55 10.63 5.45
CA GLY A 73 -19.74 12.01 5.01
C GLY A 73 -19.46 12.18 3.51
N THR A 74 -18.40 11.55 3.01
CA THR A 74 -18.09 11.52 1.55
C THR A 74 -19.18 10.80 0.78
N LEU A 75 -19.65 9.65 1.25
CA LEU A 75 -20.77 8.94 0.65
C LEU A 75 -22.02 9.83 0.55
N GLN A 76 -22.37 10.53 1.63
CA GLN A 76 -23.51 11.45 1.61
C GLN A 76 -23.36 12.56 0.57
N THR A 77 -22.15 13.09 0.40
CA THR A 77 -21.85 14.11 -0.62
C THR A 77 -22.00 13.54 -2.02
N VAL A 78 -21.42 12.36 -2.28
CA VAL A 78 -21.51 11.66 -3.58
C VAL A 78 -22.98 11.43 -3.95
N LEU A 79 -23.81 10.96 -3.02
CA LEU A 79 -25.24 10.73 -3.29
C LEU A 79 -25.99 12.00 -3.67
N LYS A 80 -25.74 13.13 -2.96
CA LYS A 80 -26.32 14.42 -3.32
C LYS A 80 -25.88 14.90 -4.70
N ASP A 81 -24.61 14.74 -5.02
CA ASP A 81 -24.06 15.15 -6.31
C ASP A 81 -24.62 14.31 -7.47
N ARG A 82 -24.81 13.00 -7.25
CA ARG A 82 -25.44 12.10 -8.23
C ARG A 82 -26.91 12.47 -8.45
N GLU A 83 -27.65 12.70 -7.39
CA GLU A 83 -29.03 13.16 -7.47
C GLU A 83 -29.15 14.48 -8.24
N ALA A 84 -28.31 15.48 -7.94
CA ALA A 84 -28.30 16.76 -8.62
C ALA A 84 -27.98 16.62 -10.13
N LYS A 85 -27.21 15.60 -10.52
CA LYS A 85 -26.88 15.26 -11.91
C LYS A 85 -27.89 14.34 -12.59
N GLY A 86 -28.95 13.93 -11.88
CA GLY A 86 -29.96 12.97 -12.39
C GLY A 86 -29.41 11.57 -12.61
N LEU A 87 -28.29 11.19 -11.96
CA LEU A 87 -27.69 9.86 -12.07
C LEU A 87 -28.43 8.89 -11.15
N ARG A 88 -28.83 7.75 -11.68
CA ARG A 88 -29.50 6.69 -10.92
C ARG A 88 -28.52 6.07 -9.92
N THR A 89 -28.99 5.85 -8.68
CA THR A 89 -28.26 5.13 -7.65
C THR A 89 -29.24 4.18 -6.96
N GLU A 90 -28.94 2.90 -6.99
CA GLU A 90 -29.83 1.89 -6.41
C GLU A 90 -29.75 1.95 -4.88
N PRO A 91 -30.90 2.08 -4.15
CA PRO A 91 -30.91 2.15 -2.69
C PRO A 91 -30.43 0.85 -2.03
N GLY A 92 -30.71 -0.30 -2.62
CA GLY A 92 -30.43 -1.61 -2.04
C GLY A 92 -31.40 -2.00 -0.94
N LYS A 93 -31.25 -3.23 -0.43
CA LYS A 93 -32.04 -3.75 0.69
C LYS A 93 -31.35 -3.37 2.02
N GLU A 94 -32.10 -2.77 2.94
CA GLU A 94 -31.64 -2.58 4.32
C GLU A 94 -31.63 -3.93 5.07
N ALA A 95 -30.85 -4.00 6.17
CA ALA A 95 -30.80 -5.20 6.98
C ALA A 95 -32.17 -5.48 7.62
N ASP A 96 -32.53 -6.75 7.70
CA ASP A 96 -33.73 -7.16 8.39
C ASP A 96 -33.61 -6.89 9.90
N PRO A 97 -34.71 -6.58 10.60
CA PRO A 97 -34.72 -6.48 12.07
C PRO A 97 -34.24 -7.78 12.72
N LEU A 98 -33.45 -7.68 13.77
CA LEU A 98 -33.02 -8.82 14.54
C LEU A 98 -34.23 -9.35 15.40
N PRO A 99 -34.27 -10.66 15.67
CA PRO A 99 -35.30 -11.23 16.59
C PRO A 99 -35.29 -10.56 17.98
N ALA A 100 -36.40 -10.50 18.64
CA ALA A 100 -36.53 -9.87 19.98
C ALA A 100 -35.66 -10.58 21.06
N ASP A 101 -35.37 -11.87 20.87
CA ASP A 101 -34.57 -12.72 21.73
C ASP A 101 -33.13 -12.91 21.19
N TYR A 102 -32.67 -12.03 20.31
CA TYR A 102 -31.35 -12.09 19.75
C TYR A 102 -30.24 -11.91 20.81
N ASP A 103 -29.39 -12.90 20.91
CA ASP A 103 -28.21 -12.90 21.80
C ASP A 103 -26.95 -12.64 21.00
N ALA A 104 -26.48 -11.38 20.98
CA ALA A 104 -25.32 -10.94 20.21
C ALA A 104 -24.05 -11.67 20.65
N LEU A 105 -23.84 -11.93 21.95
CA LEU A 105 -22.66 -12.63 22.42
C LEU A 105 -22.61 -14.07 21.95
N ARG A 106 -23.72 -14.79 22.03
CA ARG A 106 -23.82 -16.17 21.56
C ARG A 106 -23.64 -16.26 20.05
N GLN A 107 -24.40 -15.47 19.30
CA GLN A 107 -24.34 -15.50 17.83
C GLN A 107 -22.96 -15.04 17.32
N GLY A 108 -22.41 -13.99 17.91
CA GLY A 108 -21.08 -13.51 17.54
C GLY A 108 -19.96 -14.49 17.89
N THR A 109 -20.11 -15.27 18.96
CA THR A 109 -19.19 -16.36 19.29
C THR A 109 -19.24 -17.47 18.22
N GLU A 110 -20.44 -17.80 17.71
CA GLU A 110 -20.63 -18.76 16.61
C GLU A 110 -19.97 -18.25 15.32
N VAL A 111 -20.20 -16.99 14.95
CA VAL A 111 -19.61 -16.37 13.75
C VAL A 111 -18.08 -16.30 13.86
N GLN A 112 -17.55 -15.86 15.00
CA GLN A 112 -16.10 -15.83 15.21
C GLN A 112 -15.47 -17.23 15.13
N THR A 113 -16.14 -18.24 15.69
CA THR A 113 -15.68 -19.63 15.63
C THR A 113 -15.67 -20.13 14.18
N ALA A 114 -16.71 -19.81 13.39
CA ALA A 114 -16.76 -20.15 11.98
C ALA A 114 -15.64 -19.47 11.19
N LEU A 115 -15.39 -18.19 11.44
CA LEU A 115 -14.30 -17.43 10.81
C LEU A 115 -12.92 -18.01 11.16
N SER A 116 -12.66 -18.25 12.45
CA SER A 116 -11.34 -18.72 12.90
C SER A 116 -11.13 -20.22 12.68
N GLY A 117 -12.16 -20.99 12.35
CA GLY A 117 -12.14 -22.44 12.27
C GLY A 117 -12.04 -23.14 13.62
N GLN A 118 -11.98 -22.40 14.73
CA GLN A 118 -11.92 -22.90 16.10
C GLN A 118 -12.40 -21.84 17.10
N ALA A 119 -12.80 -22.30 18.30
CA ALA A 119 -13.14 -21.38 19.36
C ALA A 119 -11.94 -20.52 19.78
N PHE A 120 -12.16 -19.22 19.91
CA PHE A 120 -11.16 -18.25 20.33
C PHE A 120 -11.58 -17.56 21.63
N HIS A 121 -10.64 -17.42 22.57
CA HIS A 121 -10.84 -16.72 23.83
C HIS A 121 -9.63 -15.85 24.16
N TYR A 122 -9.85 -14.54 24.21
CA TYR A 122 -8.78 -13.60 24.55
C TYR A 122 -8.78 -13.32 26.07
N THR A 123 -8.31 -14.32 26.83
CA THR A 123 -8.37 -14.30 28.31
C THR A 123 -7.53 -13.19 28.94
N PHE A 124 -6.48 -12.71 28.25
CA PHE A 124 -5.65 -11.60 28.73
C PHE A 124 -6.43 -10.29 28.83
N ALA A 125 -7.39 -10.06 27.91
CA ALA A 125 -8.22 -8.86 27.90
C ALA A 125 -9.70 -9.26 27.69
N PRO A 126 -10.41 -9.69 28.75
CA PRO A 126 -11.78 -10.21 28.62
C PRO A 126 -12.78 -9.21 28.04
N GLN A 127 -12.57 -7.91 28.29
CA GLN A 127 -13.42 -6.87 27.72
C GLN A 127 -13.28 -6.78 26.21
N THR A 128 -12.05 -6.93 25.69
CA THR A 128 -11.79 -6.98 24.23
C THR A 128 -12.42 -8.24 23.63
N ASP A 129 -12.31 -9.39 24.30
CA ASP A 129 -12.96 -10.63 23.87
C ASP A 129 -14.49 -10.45 23.75
N TYR A 130 -15.10 -9.79 24.74
CA TYR A 130 -16.51 -9.46 24.71
C TYR A 130 -16.88 -8.55 23.53
N TYR A 131 -16.11 -7.47 23.29
CA TYR A 131 -16.40 -6.56 22.18
C TYR A 131 -16.22 -7.23 20.82
N LEU A 132 -15.21 -8.06 20.65
CA LEU A 132 -15.04 -8.83 19.42
C LEU A 132 -16.25 -9.74 19.17
N LYS A 133 -16.69 -10.48 20.18
CA LYS A 133 -17.80 -11.45 20.06
C LYS A 133 -19.15 -10.75 19.95
N ALA A 134 -19.53 -9.99 20.98
CA ALA A 134 -20.86 -9.43 21.05
C ALA A 134 -21.07 -8.31 20.05
N HIS A 135 -20.09 -7.42 19.88
CA HIS A 135 -20.29 -6.24 19.05
C HIS A 135 -19.85 -6.46 17.60
N LEU A 136 -18.59 -6.84 17.35
CA LEU A 136 -18.14 -7.00 15.96
C LEU A 136 -18.85 -8.18 15.28
N PHE A 137 -18.71 -9.39 15.82
CA PHE A 137 -19.28 -10.58 15.19
C PHE A 137 -20.78 -10.80 15.55
N GLY A 138 -21.27 -10.20 16.64
CA GLY A 138 -22.66 -10.24 17.02
C GLY A 138 -23.51 -9.15 16.36
N ASP A 139 -23.30 -7.88 16.70
CA ASP A 139 -24.15 -6.79 16.20
C ASP A 139 -23.91 -6.50 14.71
N ILE A 140 -22.65 -6.40 14.27
CA ILE A 140 -22.31 -5.99 12.89
C ILE A 140 -22.55 -7.14 11.91
N PHE A 141 -21.97 -8.32 12.18
CA PHE A 141 -22.11 -9.47 11.28
C PHE A 141 -23.52 -10.07 11.22
N ALA A 142 -24.39 -9.77 12.20
CA ALA A 142 -25.78 -10.17 12.15
C ALA A 142 -26.62 -9.44 11.08
N ARG A 143 -26.14 -8.29 10.61
CA ARG A 143 -26.84 -7.47 9.63
C ARG A 143 -26.69 -8.09 8.24
N ASN A 144 -27.80 -8.54 7.66
CA ASN A 144 -27.84 -9.39 6.47
C ASN A 144 -27.89 -8.64 5.12
N ASN A 145 -27.65 -7.34 5.11
CA ASN A 145 -27.53 -6.54 3.89
C ASN A 145 -26.13 -6.65 3.25
N LEU A 146 -25.15 -7.24 3.93
CA LEU A 146 -23.93 -7.80 3.34
C LEU A 146 -23.78 -9.26 3.80
N SER A 147 -23.36 -10.14 2.91
CA SER A 147 -22.99 -11.51 3.27
C SER A 147 -21.71 -11.51 4.12
N HIS A 148 -21.48 -12.56 4.91
CA HIS A 148 -20.22 -12.72 5.65
C HIS A 148 -19.01 -12.75 4.72
N ALA A 149 -19.15 -13.34 3.53
CA ALA A 149 -18.08 -13.33 2.51
C ALA A 149 -17.77 -11.89 2.03
N ASP A 150 -18.78 -11.08 1.71
CA ASP A 150 -18.57 -9.68 1.32
C ASP A 150 -17.96 -8.85 2.46
N ARG A 151 -18.37 -9.11 3.72
CA ARG A 151 -17.76 -8.46 4.90
C ARG A 151 -16.28 -8.79 5.02
N GLU A 152 -15.88 -10.01 4.73
CA GLU A 152 -14.47 -10.38 4.75
C GLU A 152 -13.68 -9.78 3.57
N ILE A 153 -14.27 -9.65 2.38
CA ILE A 153 -13.64 -8.90 1.27
C ILE A 153 -13.36 -7.45 1.70
N VAL A 154 -14.35 -6.79 2.33
CA VAL A 154 -14.21 -5.42 2.87
C VAL A 154 -13.11 -5.37 3.94
N THR A 155 -13.12 -6.31 4.89
CA THR A 155 -12.18 -6.36 6.03
C THR A 155 -10.75 -6.62 5.56
N VAL A 156 -10.52 -7.62 4.71
CA VAL A 156 -9.20 -7.94 4.15
C VAL A 156 -8.64 -6.75 3.38
N SER A 157 -9.48 -6.09 2.57
CA SER A 157 -9.06 -4.93 1.78
C SER A 157 -8.66 -3.74 2.67
N ALA A 158 -9.41 -3.48 3.73
CA ALA A 158 -9.08 -2.40 4.67
C ALA A 158 -7.81 -2.71 5.48
N ILE A 159 -7.69 -3.91 6.08
CA ILE A 159 -6.54 -4.28 6.90
C ILE A 159 -5.25 -4.31 6.06
N ALA A 160 -5.32 -4.71 4.79
CA ALA A 160 -4.17 -4.64 3.88
C ALA A 160 -3.60 -3.21 3.74
N CYS A 161 -4.42 -2.18 3.97
CA CYS A 161 -4.00 -0.78 3.97
C CYS A 161 -3.42 -0.29 5.31
N LEU A 162 -3.41 -1.13 6.37
CA LEU A 162 -2.98 -0.77 7.72
C LEU A 162 -1.63 -1.42 8.04
N PRO A 163 -0.50 -0.68 8.01
CA PRO A 163 0.78 -1.20 8.44
C PRO A 163 0.75 -1.66 9.91
N GLY A 164 1.45 -2.78 10.22
CA GLY A 164 1.53 -3.34 11.57
C GLY A 164 0.35 -4.25 11.95
N CYS A 165 -0.60 -4.48 11.03
CA CYS A 165 -1.75 -5.36 11.22
C CYS A 165 -1.62 -6.70 10.46
N GLU A 166 -0.41 -7.12 10.10
CA GLU A 166 -0.15 -8.32 9.29
C GLU A 166 -0.66 -9.63 9.94
N PRO A 167 -0.58 -9.82 11.29
CA PRO A 167 -1.18 -10.99 11.93
C PRO A 167 -2.70 -11.06 11.74
N GLN A 168 -3.39 -9.93 11.87
CA GLN A 168 -4.84 -9.83 11.67
C GLN A 168 -5.19 -10.04 10.19
N LEU A 169 -4.41 -9.48 9.28
CA LEU A 169 -4.59 -9.69 7.83
C LEU A 169 -4.55 -11.19 7.48
N ARG A 170 -3.55 -11.92 7.97
CA ARG A 170 -3.48 -13.38 7.76
C ARG A 170 -4.69 -14.11 8.34
N ALA A 171 -5.11 -13.73 9.55
CA ALA A 171 -6.28 -14.32 10.19
C ALA A 171 -7.56 -14.09 9.37
N HIS A 172 -7.76 -12.90 8.83
CA HIS A 172 -8.93 -12.56 8.01
C HIS A 172 -8.85 -13.17 6.59
N VAL A 173 -7.66 -13.32 5.99
CA VAL A 173 -7.51 -14.08 4.74
C VAL A 173 -7.94 -15.54 4.93
N ALA A 174 -7.51 -16.20 6.01
CA ALA A 174 -7.97 -17.55 6.35
C ALA A 174 -9.46 -17.58 6.68
N GLY A 175 -9.95 -16.60 7.44
CA GLY A 175 -11.36 -16.44 7.80
C GLY A 175 -12.26 -16.22 6.59
N ALA A 176 -11.82 -15.46 5.61
CA ALA A 176 -12.55 -15.25 4.36
C ALA A 176 -12.82 -16.58 3.63
N LEU A 177 -11.81 -17.47 3.53
CA LEU A 177 -12.00 -18.81 2.99
C LEU A 177 -13.03 -19.61 3.80
N ASN A 178 -12.92 -19.57 5.12
CA ASN A 178 -13.85 -20.27 6.01
C ASN A 178 -15.30 -19.77 5.88
N LEU A 179 -15.49 -18.49 5.54
CA LEU A 179 -16.80 -17.87 5.36
C LEU A 179 -17.28 -17.86 3.89
N GLY A 180 -16.57 -18.57 2.99
CA GLY A 180 -17.04 -18.87 1.64
C GLY A 180 -16.48 -17.98 0.54
N VAL A 181 -15.55 -17.06 0.81
CA VAL A 181 -14.77 -16.38 -0.23
C VAL A 181 -13.89 -17.41 -0.92
N LYS A 182 -13.90 -17.44 -2.24
CA LYS A 182 -13.05 -18.38 -3.00
C LYS A 182 -11.63 -17.87 -3.08
N GLU A 183 -10.68 -18.78 -3.15
CA GLU A 183 -9.26 -18.42 -3.33
C GLU A 183 -9.04 -17.53 -4.56
N ALA A 184 -9.71 -17.84 -5.67
CA ALA A 184 -9.65 -17.04 -6.88
C ALA A 184 -10.14 -15.59 -6.67
N GLU A 185 -11.19 -15.39 -5.86
CA GLU A 185 -11.69 -14.07 -5.50
C GLU A 185 -10.68 -13.30 -4.65
N LEU A 186 -10.03 -13.96 -3.66
CA LEU A 186 -8.96 -13.35 -2.88
C LEU A 186 -7.76 -12.94 -3.74
N ARG A 187 -7.41 -13.75 -4.74
CA ARG A 187 -6.28 -13.46 -5.67
C ARG A 187 -6.53 -12.26 -6.58
N ASP A 188 -7.78 -11.85 -6.77
CA ASP A 188 -8.13 -10.66 -7.55
C ASP A 188 -8.00 -9.35 -6.73
N ILE A 189 -8.15 -9.42 -5.40
CA ILE A 189 -8.13 -8.23 -4.51
C ILE A 189 -6.84 -7.40 -4.65
N PRO A 190 -5.62 -7.98 -4.72
CA PRO A 190 -4.40 -7.18 -4.86
C PRO A 190 -4.41 -6.21 -6.04
N ALA A 191 -4.99 -6.58 -7.18
CA ALA A 191 -5.08 -5.67 -8.33
C ALA A 191 -6.02 -4.48 -8.05
N VAL A 192 -7.11 -4.71 -7.33
CA VAL A 192 -8.01 -3.63 -6.88
C VAL A 192 -7.30 -2.71 -5.89
N LEU A 193 -6.56 -3.28 -4.93
CA LEU A 193 -5.80 -2.51 -3.94
C LEU A 193 -4.69 -1.67 -4.57
N GLU A 194 -3.99 -2.21 -5.57
CA GLU A 194 -2.94 -1.48 -6.29
C GLU A 194 -3.51 -0.23 -6.95
N ALA A 195 -4.68 -0.34 -7.58
CA ALA A 195 -5.36 0.78 -8.23
C ALA A 195 -5.94 1.80 -7.23
N ALA A 196 -6.52 1.34 -6.12
CA ALA A 196 -7.25 2.20 -5.17
C ALA A 196 -6.38 2.76 -4.03
N ALA A 197 -5.33 2.03 -3.60
CA ALA A 197 -4.55 2.33 -2.40
C ALA A 197 -3.02 2.23 -2.60
N GLY A 198 -2.58 1.78 -3.78
CA GLY A 198 -1.18 1.66 -4.13
C GLY A 198 -0.58 0.27 -3.86
N MET A 199 0.59 0.06 -4.46
CA MET A 199 1.30 -1.23 -4.52
C MET A 199 1.61 -1.80 -3.12
N GLU A 200 1.88 -0.96 -2.13
CA GLU A 200 2.23 -1.38 -0.77
C GLU A 200 1.10 -2.19 -0.10
N ALA A 201 -0.17 -1.75 -0.25
CA ALA A 201 -1.33 -2.47 0.26
C ALA A 201 -1.52 -3.81 -0.47
N ALA A 202 -1.35 -3.81 -1.79
CA ALA A 202 -1.39 -5.01 -2.62
C ALA A 202 -0.34 -6.04 -2.20
N GLU A 203 0.90 -5.61 -1.96
CA GLU A 203 2.00 -6.49 -1.53
C GLU A 203 1.79 -7.05 -0.12
N ARG A 204 1.30 -6.26 0.84
CA ARG A 204 0.94 -6.79 2.17
C ARG A 204 -0.10 -7.90 2.07
N LEU A 205 -1.10 -7.74 1.20
CA LEU A 205 -2.09 -8.79 0.98
C LEU A 205 -1.50 -10.01 0.30
N LYS A 206 -0.67 -9.86 -0.74
CA LYS A 206 0.02 -10.99 -1.40
C LYS A 206 0.87 -11.78 -0.41
N CYS A 207 1.63 -11.10 0.46
CA CYS A 207 2.40 -11.75 1.53
C CYS A 207 1.52 -12.53 2.51
N ALA A 208 0.38 -11.95 2.92
CA ALA A 208 -0.56 -12.61 3.82
C ALA A 208 -1.19 -13.85 3.18
N MET A 209 -1.62 -13.74 1.91
CA MET A 209 -2.16 -14.86 1.13
C MET A 209 -1.15 -15.98 0.96
N ALA A 210 0.08 -15.65 0.57
CA ALA A 210 1.14 -16.66 0.42
C ALA A 210 1.39 -17.43 1.71
N SER A 211 1.40 -16.73 2.86
CA SER A 211 1.51 -17.36 4.17
C SER A 211 0.36 -18.31 4.48
N VAL A 212 -0.87 -17.95 4.12
CA VAL A 212 -2.08 -18.76 4.36
C VAL A 212 -2.15 -19.96 3.40
N PHE A 213 -1.76 -19.76 2.14
CA PHE A 213 -1.81 -20.80 1.10
C PHE A 213 -0.59 -21.73 1.11
N GLY A 214 0.40 -21.46 1.98
CA GLY A 214 1.64 -22.25 2.02
C GLY A 214 2.55 -22.02 0.81
N GLU A 215 2.44 -20.89 0.17
CA GLU A 215 3.22 -20.48 -1.00
C GLU A 215 4.43 -19.65 -0.60
N LYS A 216 5.47 -19.66 -1.46
CA LYS A 216 6.57 -18.71 -1.33
C LYS A 216 6.20 -17.41 -2.07
N HIS A 217 6.30 -16.30 -1.39
CA HIS A 217 6.19 -14.98 -1.99
C HIS A 217 7.39 -14.16 -1.52
N GLU A 218 8.20 -13.71 -2.47
CA GLU A 218 9.23 -12.71 -2.18
C GLU A 218 8.58 -11.34 -2.32
N PRO A 219 8.44 -10.58 -1.22
CA PRO A 219 7.81 -9.27 -1.29
C PRO A 219 8.55 -8.40 -2.30
N VAL A 220 7.82 -7.87 -3.27
CA VAL A 220 8.34 -6.73 -4.02
C VAL A 220 8.50 -5.62 -3.00
N GLN A 221 9.73 -5.21 -2.75
CA GLN A 221 9.96 -4.07 -1.87
C GLN A 221 9.35 -2.84 -2.51
N THR A 222 8.15 -2.50 -2.04
CA THR A 222 7.51 -1.26 -2.39
C THR A 222 8.29 -0.15 -1.71
N VAL A 223 8.94 0.67 -2.48
CA VAL A 223 9.50 1.92 -1.98
C VAL A 223 8.38 2.93 -2.05
N ASP A 224 8.06 3.51 -0.92
CA ASP A 224 7.43 4.82 -0.90
C ASP A 224 8.42 5.76 -1.62
N PHE A 225 8.26 5.87 -2.94
CA PHE A 225 8.95 6.91 -3.65
C PHE A 225 8.55 8.21 -2.96
N SER A 226 9.52 8.99 -2.57
CA SER A 226 9.28 10.30 -1.99
C SER A 226 8.31 11.10 -2.88
N VAL A 227 7.83 12.22 -2.41
CA VAL A 227 7.02 13.16 -3.21
C VAL A 227 7.70 13.62 -4.52
N TRP A 228 8.95 13.21 -4.73
CA TRP A 228 9.75 13.52 -5.91
C TRP A 228 9.56 12.46 -7.00
N PRO A 229 9.47 12.86 -8.28
CA PRO A 229 9.25 11.94 -9.38
C PRO A 229 10.41 10.94 -9.52
N LYS A 230 10.11 9.68 -9.84
CA LYS A 230 11.12 8.64 -10.12
C LYS A 230 12.08 9.08 -11.24
N GLY A 231 11.56 9.71 -12.26
CA GLY A 231 12.29 10.10 -13.46
C GLY A 231 12.33 9.03 -14.54
N GLU A 232 12.98 9.38 -15.65
CA GLU A 232 13.19 8.50 -16.80
C GLU A 232 14.43 7.62 -16.60
N PRO A 233 14.56 6.48 -17.31
CA PRO A 233 15.77 5.67 -17.28
C PRO A 233 17.02 6.50 -17.56
N ASN A 234 18.02 6.38 -16.70
CA ASN A 234 19.25 7.16 -16.74
C ASN A 234 20.22 6.62 -17.81
N THR A 235 19.77 6.60 -19.08
CA THR A 235 20.50 5.99 -20.19
C THR A 235 21.82 6.69 -20.51
N ALA A 236 21.88 8.00 -20.34
CA ALA A 236 23.09 8.80 -20.64
C ALA A 236 24.29 8.43 -19.74
N TYR A 237 24.02 7.99 -18.53
CA TYR A 237 25.06 7.62 -17.54
C TYR A 237 25.08 6.12 -17.24
N ALA A 238 24.28 5.30 -17.92
CA ALA A 238 24.13 3.86 -17.62
C ALA A 238 25.47 3.11 -17.56
N GLN A 239 26.45 3.49 -18.39
CA GLN A 239 27.79 2.89 -18.40
C GLN A 239 28.58 3.10 -17.09
N TYR A 240 28.18 4.03 -16.25
CA TYR A 240 28.81 4.34 -14.96
C TYR A 240 28.02 3.79 -13.77
N PHE A 241 27.06 2.91 -14.01
CA PHE A 241 26.23 2.29 -12.99
C PHE A 241 26.24 0.76 -13.13
N VAL A 242 26.20 0.10 -12.00
CA VAL A 242 25.83 -1.33 -11.91
C VAL A 242 24.36 -1.39 -11.52
N GLY A 243 23.51 -1.99 -12.36
CA GLY A 243 22.05 -2.00 -12.18
C GLY A 243 21.35 -0.79 -12.81
N ASN A 244 20.06 -0.66 -12.55
CA ASN A 244 19.20 0.35 -13.16
C ASN A 244 19.05 1.58 -12.26
N SER A 245 19.15 2.75 -12.85
CA SER A 245 18.89 4.04 -12.21
C SER A 245 18.01 4.91 -13.08
N TYR A 246 17.36 5.90 -12.45
CA TYR A 246 16.45 6.83 -13.10
C TYR A 246 16.83 8.25 -12.68
N LEU A 247 16.57 9.21 -13.56
CA LEU A 247 16.92 10.61 -13.38
C LEU A 247 15.71 11.50 -13.66
N ALA A 248 15.36 12.34 -12.70
CA ALA A 248 14.37 13.40 -12.86
C ALA A 248 15.05 14.76 -12.67
N PRO A 249 15.29 15.54 -13.73
CA PRO A 249 15.73 16.92 -13.59
C PRO A 249 14.64 17.77 -12.92
N LEU A 250 15.07 18.61 -11.98
CA LEU A 250 14.20 19.52 -11.22
C LEU A 250 14.66 20.98 -11.43
N PRO A 251 13.80 21.97 -11.15
CA PRO A 251 14.20 23.38 -11.20
C PRO A 251 15.42 23.69 -10.31
N GLY A 252 16.20 24.68 -10.69
CA GLY A 252 17.36 25.14 -9.90
C GLY A 252 18.61 24.29 -9.98
N GLY A 253 18.75 23.45 -11.00
CA GLY A 253 19.94 22.60 -11.18
C GLY A 253 19.98 21.39 -10.23
N ILE A 254 18.85 21.07 -9.61
CA ILE A 254 18.67 19.89 -8.77
C ILE A 254 18.26 18.72 -9.66
N ALA A 255 18.67 17.51 -9.29
CA ALA A 255 18.15 16.28 -9.90
C ALA A 255 17.73 15.31 -8.80
N ASN A 256 16.64 14.59 -9.04
CA ASN A 256 16.30 13.41 -8.24
C ASN A 256 16.85 12.17 -8.94
N VAL A 257 17.67 11.40 -8.23
CA VAL A 257 18.24 10.14 -8.73
C VAL A 257 17.62 8.99 -7.95
N THR A 258 17.03 8.05 -8.70
CA THR A 258 16.42 6.84 -8.16
C THR A 258 17.24 5.63 -8.54
N PHE A 259 17.54 4.77 -7.59
CA PHE A 259 18.31 3.54 -7.75
C PHE A 259 17.42 2.32 -7.43
N GLU A 260 17.43 1.32 -8.30
CA GLU A 260 16.86 0.01 -7.98
C GLU A 260 17.68 -0.72 -6.90
N PRO A 261 17.10 -1.71 -6.19
CA PRO A 261 17.87 -2.53 -5.25
C PRO A 261 19.15 -3.08 -5.87
N GLY A 262 20.26 -2.91 -5.16
CA GLY A 262 21.57 -3.30 -5.64
C GLY A 262 22.24 -2.35 -6.64
N CYS A 263 21.54 -1.36 -7.16
CA CYS A 263 22.09 -0.39 -8.09
C CYS A 263 23.03 0.58 -7.38
N ARG A 264 24.19 0.83 -7.98
CA ARG A 264 25.20 1.73 -7.48
C ARG A 264 25.98 2.37 -8.61
N ASN A 265 26.47 3.58 -8.41
CA ASN A 265 27.39 4.18 -9.37
C ASN A 265 28.83 3.70 -9.18
N ASN A 266 29.66 3.91 -10.19
CA ASN A 266 31.11 3.67 -10.12
C ASN A 266 31.76 4.61 -9.12
N TRP A 267 32.95 4.26 -8.66
CA TRP A 267 33.85 5.21 -8.03
C TRP A 267 34.04 6.42 -8.96
N HIS A 268 33.95 7.62 -8.38
CA HIS A 268 34.13 8.87 -9.15
C HIS A 268 34.62 10.01 -8.27
N ILE A 269 35.04 11.06 -8.92
CA ILE A 269 35.57 12.28 -8.29
C ILE A 269 34.93 13.49 -8.95
N HIS A 270 34.55 14.47 -8.13
CA HIS A 270 34.12 15.78 -8.59
C HIS A 270 35.32 16.76 -8.53
N HIS A 271 35.62 17.40 -9.63
CA HIS A 271 36.66 18.41 -9.71
C HIS A 271 36.03 19.80 -9.75
N LYS A 272 36.57 20.74 -8.93
CA LYS A 272 36.16 22.14 -8.88
C LYS A 272 34.70 22.36 -8.58
N GLN A 273 34.09 21.46 -7.82
CA GLN A 273 32.72 21.53 -7.35
C GLN A 273 32.49 20.59 -6.16
N VAL A 274 31.52 20.91 -5.32
CA VAL A 274 31.07 20.10 -4.20
C VAL A 274 29.75 19.46 -4.57
N GLN A 275 29.62 18.14 -4.44
CA GLN A 275 28.32 17.48 -4.61
C GLN A 275 27.58 17.42 -3.28
N VAL A 276 26.27 17.67 -3.32
CA VAL A 276 25.37 17.51 -2.16
C VAL A 276 24.35 16.42 -2.47
N LEU A 277 24.20 15.46 -1.57
CA LEU A 277 23.16 14.44 -1.60
C LEU A 277 22.19 14.71 -0.45
N ILE A 278 20.90 14.78 -0.76
CA ILE A 278 19.80 14.86 0.24
C ILE A 278 18.97 13.60 0.08
N CYS A 279 19.07 12.67 1.03
CA CYS A 279 18.38 11.40 0.96
C CYS A 279 16.88 11.61 1.25
N VAL A 280 16.02 11.17 0.34
CA VAL A 280 14.58 11.46 0.38
C VAL A 280 13.69 10.21 0.47
N ALA A 281 14.17 9.03 0.04
CA ALA A 281 13.43 7.78 0.17
C ALA A 281 14.33 6.55 0.15
N GLY A 282 13.87 5.48 0.77
CA GLY A 282 14.54 4.18 0.76
C GLY A 282 15.81 4.12 1.61
N ARG A 283 16.68 3.17 1.27
CA ARG A 283 17.94 2.92 1.99
C ARG A 283 19.08 2.71 0.99
N GLY A 284 20.23 3.32 1.26
CA GLY A 284 21.40 3.25 0.41
C GLY A 284 22.71 3.33 1.17
N TRP A 285 23.79 3.44 0.43
CA TRP A 285 25.13 3.53 0.95
C TRP A 285 25.90 4.67 0.27
N TYR A 286 26.76 5.33 1.04
CA TYR A 286 27.81 6.24 0.58
C TYR A 286 29.14 5.77 1.14
N GLN A 287 30.20 5.86 0.34
CA GLN A 287 31.52 5.53 0.81
C GLN A 287 32.60 6.35 0.12
N GLU A 288 33.51 6.91 0.92
CA GLU A 288 34.78 7.46 0.47
C GLU A 288 35.83 6.37 0.35
N TRP A 289 36.74 6.51 -0.58
CA TRP A 289 37.84 5.55 -0.76
C TRP A 289 38.66 5.40 0.53
N GLY A 290 38.84 4.15 0.95
CA GLY A 290 39.59 3.81 2.16
C GLY A 290 38.89 4.07 3.48
N ARG A 291 37.62 4.46 3.44
CA ARG A 291 36.79 4.66 4.66
C ARG A 291 35.64 3.65 4.76
N PRO A 292 35.09 3.42 5.95
CA PRO A 292 33.85 2.63 6.10
C PRO A 292 32.69 3.26 5.30
N ALA A 293 31.79 2.41 4.80
CA ALA A 293 30.55 2.86 4.21
C ALA A 293 29.60 3.46 5.25
N VAL A 294 28.87 4.50 4.86
CA VAL A 294 27.86 5.19 5.66
C VAL A 294 26.50 4.86 5.09
N GLU A 295 25.58 4.43 5.96
CA GLU A 295 24.21 4.14 5.56
C GLU A 295 23.44 5.45 5.29
N LEU A 296 22.74 5.47 4.16
CA LEU A 296 21.90 6.59 3.72
C LEU A 296 20.43 6.25 3.94
N ARG A 297 19.73 7.13 4.67
CA ARG A 297 18.28 7.04 4.93
C ARG A 297 17.64 8.42 4.73
N PRO A 298 16.32 8.52 4.54
CA PRO A 298 15.64 9.81 4.44
C PRO A 298 16.02 10.77 5.58
N GLY A 299 16.36 12.00 5.21
CA GLY A 299 16.85 13.05 6.12
C GLY A 299 18.36 13.11 6.28
N VAL A 300 19.14 12.11 5.83
CA VAL A 300 20.61 12.19 5.78
C VAL A 300 21.03 13.12 4.65
N ILE A 301 21.94 14.03 4.96
CA ILE A 301 22.56 14.95 4.00
C ILE A 301 24.08 14.69 4.00
N ILE A 302 24.64 14.48 2.82
CA ILE A 302 26.07 14.31 2.62
C ILE A 302 26.59 15.43 1.72
N GLU A 303 27.61 16.15 2.19
CA GLU A 303 28.40 17.05 1.37
C GLU A 303 29.71 16.36 0.98
N ILE A 304 29.97 16.22 -0.31
CA ILE A 304 31.12 15.54 -0.85
C ILE A 304 32.08 16.58 -1.41
N PRO A 305 33.21 16.84 -0.73
CA PRO A 305 34.19 17.84 -1.18
C PRO A 305 34.78 17.50 -2.54
N GLU A 306 35.30 18.54 -3.23
CA GLU A 306 36.05 18.31 -4.47
C GLU A 306 37.25 17.39 -4.21
N GLY A 307 37.60 16.60 -5.19
CA GLY A 307 38.76 15.69 -5.15
C GLY A 307 38.53 14.39 -4.35
N VAL A 308 37.37 14.22 -3.66
CA VAL A 308 37.10 13.01 -2.92
C VAL A 308 36.65 11.89 -3.85
N LYS A 309 37.40 10.78 -3.88
CA LYS A 309 36.99 9.55 -4.57
C LYS A 309 35.91 8.84 -3.73
N HIS A 310 34.73 8.68 -4.31
CA HIS A 310 33.58 8.13 -3.61
C HIS A 310 32.64 7.39 -4.55
N TRP A 311 31.68 6.66 -3.97
CA TRP A 311 30.51 6.12 -4.64
C TRP A 311 29.29 6.20 -3.71
N HIS A 312 28.09 6.08 -4.30
CA HIS A 312 26.84 5.91 -3.60
C HIS A 312 25.84 5.08 -4.43
N GLY A 313 24.82 4.55 -3.76
CA GLY A 313 23.81 3.72 -4.41
C GLY A 313 22.82 3.13 -3.42
N ALA A 314 21.88 2.34 -3.93
CA ALA A 314 20.89 1.63 -3.14
C ALA A 314 21.53 0.53 -2.28
N ALA A 315 20.87 0.10 -1.21
CA ALA A 315 21.16 -1.16 -0.55
C ALA A 315 20.69 -2.33 -1.44
N LYS A 316 21.21 -3.53 -1.18
CA LYS A 316 20.90 -4.72 -2.01
C LYS A 316 19.43 -5.14 -1.99
N ASP A 317 18.71 -4.73 -0.96
CA ASP A 317 17.34 -5.11 -0.65
C ASP A 317 16.39 -3.91 -0.58
N SER A 318 16.82 -2.73 -1.02
CA SER A 318 16.01 -1.50 -0.96
C SER A 318 16.24 -0.61 -2.16
N TRP A 319 15.18 -0.02 -2.66
CA TRP A 319 15.29 1.15 -3.52
C TRP A 319 15.93 2.31 -2.74
N PHE A 320 16.44 3.29 -3.45
CA PHE A 320 17.01 4.48 -2.85
C PHE A 320 16.78 5.70 -3.74
N GLN A 321 16.43 6.81 -3.11
CA GLN A 321 16.31 8.10 -3.78
C GLN A 321 17.05 9.19 -3.03
N HIS A 322 17.74 10.04 -3.78
CA HIS A 322 18.28 11.27 -3.26
C HIS A 322 18.13 12.42 -4.26
N LEU A 323 17.93 13.62 -3.73
CA LEU A 323 18.17 14.84 -4.50
C LEU A 323 19.67 15.09 -4.56
N THR A 324 20.16 15.60 -5.68
CA THR A 324 21.55 16.01 -5.82
C THR A 324 21.66 17.34 -6.53
N TYR A 325 22.63 18.12 -6.14
CA TYR A 325 23.06 19.34 -6.81
C TYR A 325 24.55 19.58 -6.53
N HIS A 326 25.15 20.49 -7.31
CA HIS A 326 26.52 20.92 -7.11
C HIS A 326 26.54 22.35 -6.58
N LYS A 327 27.39 22.61 -5.59
CA LYS A 327 27.68 23.95 -5.09
C LYS A 327 29.17 24.28 -5.29
N ASP A 328 29.52 25.54 -5.13
CA ASP A 328 30.90 26.06 -5.28
C ASP A 328 31.52 25.71 -6.65
N VAL A 329 30.66 25.70 -7.67
CA VAL A 329 31.04 25.32 -9.04
C VAL A 329 31.94 26.37 -9.64
N GLN A 330 33.15 25.98 -10.02
CA GLN A 330 34.18 26.85 -10.65
C GLN A 330 34.27 26.56 -12.15
N GLU A 331 34.93 27.47 -12.88
CA GLU A 331 35.18 27.27 -14.31
C GLU A 331 36.01 26.00 -14.55
N GLY A 332 35.54 25.15 -15.48
CA GLY A 332 36.13 23.85 -15.79
C GLY A 332 35.81 22.75 -14.78
N ALA A 333 34.70 22.90 -14.01
CA ALA A 333 34.17 21.82 -13.17
C ALA A 333 33.85 20.59 -14.02
N SER A 334 34.17 19.40 -13.51
CA SER A 334 33.97 18.13 -14.21
C SER A 334 33.79 16.94 -13.26
N ASN A 335 33.28 15.84 -13.79
CA ASN A 335 33.21 14.56 -13.11
C ASN A 335 34.17 13.58 -13.74
N GLU A 336 35.00 12.93 -12.94
CA GLU A 336 35.91 11.86 -13.37
C GLU A 336 35.31 10.52 -12.92
N TRP A 337 34.93 9.68 -13.89
CA TRP A 337 34.41 8.34 -13.64
C TRP A 337 35.55 7.31 -13.65
N LEU A 338 35.54 6.46 -12.63
CA LEU A 338 36.58 5.46 -12.37
C LEU A 338 36.00 4.04 -12.45
N GLU A 339 36.65 3.09 -11.79
CA GLU A 339 36.28 1.68 -11.79
C GLU A 339 34.93 1.41 -11.13
N PRO A 340 34.19 0.35 -11.53
CA PRO A 340 32.98 -0.09 -10.85
C PRO A 340 33.26 -0.52 -9.40
N VAL A 341 32.30 -0.31 -8.52
CA VAL A 341 32.30 -0.92 -7.18
C VAL A 341 32.06 -2.42 -7.35
N SER A 342 33.05 -3.23 -6.98
CA SER A 342 32.97 -4.68 -7.16
C SER A 342 31.88 -5.34 -6.31
N ASP A 343 31.26 -6.41 -6.82
CA ASP A 343 30.26 -7.18 -6.08
C ASP A 343 30.82 -7.73 -4.76
N GLY A 344 32.09 -8.17 -4.75
CA GLY A 344 32.74 -8.66 -3.54
C GLY A 344 32.97 -7.59 -2.46
N HIS A 345 33.04 -6.30 -2.85
CA HIS A 345 33.08 -5.17 -1.93
C HIS A 345 31.67 -4.84 -1.43
N TYR A 346 30.74 -4.65 -2.36
CA TYR A 346 29.38 -4.25 -2.10
C TYR A 346 28.57 -5.30 -1.28
N SER A 347 28.79 -6.59 -1.50
CA SER A 347 28.10 -7.67 -0.79
C SER A 347 28.33 -7.73 0.72
N LYS A 348 29.34 -7.01 1.22
CA LYS A 348 29.68 -6.92 2.64
C LYS A 348 28.86 -5.87 3.41
N LEU A 349 28.02 -5.11 2.70
CA LEU A 349 27.24 -3.98 3.23
C LEU A 349 25.77 -4.34 3.52
#